data_59ad521bb0d8824f694595cc95095637
#
_entry.id   59ad521bb0d8824f694595cc95095637
#
_cell.length_a   1.000
_cell.length_b   1.000
_cell.length_c   1.000
_cell.angle_alpha   90.00
_cell.angle_beta   90.00
_cell.angle_gamma   90.00
#
_symmetry.space_group_name_H-M   'P 1'
#
loop_
_entity.id
_entity.type
_entity.pdbx_description
1 polymer ?
#
loop_
_entity_poly.entity_id
_entity_poly.type
_entity_poly.pdbx_seq_one_letter_code
_entity_poly.pdbx_strand_id
1 'polypeptide(L)'
;MILRISWLVFVTMFALALEAGGPAHAQAPAPAKPEAPAAAKPATAPKPAVVPPKSFASAEEATQALVAALRAGDTKALLGILGSESRALVSSGDAVADKQSREKFLSAYDGANKLVGRGNRTALQVGNDDWPFPIPLVKDGERWRFDPEQGREEILARRIGRNELYTIETCLAYVDAQRDYYSEDRNADGIREYAQQFASTPGKRDGLYWPTRPDEPLSPLGSLVVRARAEGHRRDQSGGPTPLHGYLYRILTAQGADAPGGEYDYVVRGRMIGGFALVAFPAQYGASGVMTFLVNHDGVVYQKDLGPKTRALAQAMKKFNPDGTWTKADIPEIGAPTDD
;
A
#
# COMPACT_ATOMS: atom_id res chain seq x y z
N MET A 1 -61.58 21.00 15.78
CA MET A 1 -61.78 22.44 15.87
C MET A 1 -60.59 23.08 15.19
N ILE A 2 -60.71 23.31 13.86
CA ILE A 2 -60.82 24.60 13.18
C ILE A 2 -59.51 25.44 13.40
N LEU A 3 -58.70 25.89 12.46
CA LEU A 3 -58.89 26.40 11.09
C LEU A 3 -57.51 26.61 10.42
N ARG A 4 -57.32 26.18 9.22
CA ARG A 4 -56.74 26.73 8.01
C ARG A 4 -56.44 28.24 8.07
N ILE A 5 -55.36 28.69 7.32
CA ILE A 5 -55.50 29.57 6.15
C ILE A 5 -54.13 29.71 5.44
N SER A 6 -54.15 29.42 4.14
CA SER A 6 -53.19 29.81 3.07
C SER A 6 -53.24 31.33 2.83
N TRP A 7 -52.20 31.90 2.21
CA TRP A 7 -52.34 32.83 1.10
C TRP A 7 -51.05 33.01 0.27
N LEU A 8 -51.23 32.78 -0.98
CA LEU A 8 -50.40 33.15 -2.13
C LEU A 8 -50.58 34.62 -2.48
N VAL A 9 -49.55 35.35 -2.92
CA VAL A 9 -49.72 36.49 -3.80
C VAL A 9 -48.62 36.58 -4.85
N PHE A 10 -49.05 36.45 -6.09
CA PHE A 10 -48.38 36.81 -7.33
C PHE A 10 -48.38 38.34 -7.51
N VAL A 11 -47.29 38.93 -8.02
CA VAL A 11 -47.37 40.21 -8.76
C VAL A 11 -46.42 40.15 -9.94
N THR A 12 -47.06 40.08 -11.13
CA THR A 12 -46.51 40.40 -12.45
C THR A 12 -46.59 41.92 -12.67
N MET A 13 -45.53 42.56 -13.18
CA MET A 13 -45.65 43.87 -13.79
C MET A 13 -44.93 43.90 -15.14
N PHE A 14 -45.77 44.09 -16.15
CA PHE A 14 -45.45 44.42 -17.55
C PHE A 14 -45.15 45.92 -17.62
N ALA A 15 -44.13 46.37 -18.30
CA ALA A 15 -43.97 47.74 -18.74
C ALA A 15 -43.47 47.75 -20.20
N LEU A 16 -44.31 48.24 -21.02
CA LEU A 16 -44.14 48.59 -22.45
C LEU A 16 -43.40 49.94 -22.53
N ALA A 17 -42.37 50.07 -23.34
CA ALA A 17 -41.82 51.38 -23.73
C ALA A 17 -41.33 51.41 -25.18
N LEU A 18 -41.85 52.34 -25.85
CA LEU A 18 -41.80 52.93 -27.16
C LEU A 18 -40.44 52.93 -27.85
N GLU A 19 -40.55 52.70 -29.16
CA GLU A 19 -39.52 52.90 -30.19
C GLU A 19 -39.22 54.39 -30.40
N ALA A 20 -37.95 54.75 -30.55
CA ALA A 20 -37.50 55.95 -31.21
C ALA A 20 -36.29 55.64 -32.07
N GLY A 21 -36.47 55.76 -33.40
CA GLY A 21 -35.49 55.52 -34.42
C GLY A 21 -34.35 56.54 -34.41
N GLY A 22 -33.11 56.04 -34.60
CA GLY A 22 -31.92 56.83 -34.90
C GLY A 22 -31.04 56.09 -35.90
N PRO A 23 -30.21 56.75 -36.69
CA PRO A 23 -29.67 56.25 -37.95
C PRO A 23 -28.57 55.19 -37.71
N ALA A 24 -28.58 54.20 -38.61
CA ALA A 24 -27.59 53.12 -38.68
C ALA A 24 -26.18 53.67 -38.92
N HIS A 25 -25.28 53.47 -37.97
CA HIS A 25 -23.84 53.54 -38.21
C HIS A 25 -23.35 52.12 -38.49
N ALA A 26 -22.79 51.96 -39.69
CA ALA A 26 -22.11 50.76 -40.10
C ALA A 26 -20.89 50.52 -39.22
N GLN A 27 -20.95 49.48 -38.38
CA GLN A 27 -19.83 49.01 -37.57
C GLN A 27 -18.93 48.13 -38.42
N ALA A 28 -17.67 48.51 -38.56
CA ALA A 28 -16.63 47.73 -39.22
C ALA A 28 -16.44 46.39 -38.47
N PRO A 29 -16.12 45.28 -39.15
CA PRO A 29 -15.89 43.98 -38.51
C PRO A 29 -14.68 44.05 -37.61
N ALA A 30 -14.82 43.60 -36.35
CA ALA A 30 -13.76 43.46 -35.39
C ALA A 30 -12.69 42.48 -35.93
N PRO A 31 -11.38 42.72 -35.66
CA PRO A 31 -10.34 41.82 -36.09
C PRO A 31 -10.47 40.46 -35.38
N ALA A 32 -10.42 39.39 -36.14
CA ALA A 32 -10.44 38.03 -35.69
C ALA A 32 -9.31 37.81 -34.66
N LYS A 33 -9.68 37.34 -33.45
CA LYS A 33 -8.75 36.91 -32.40
C LYS A 33 -7.88 35.78 -32.95
N PRO A 34 -6.56 35.82 -32.83
CA PRO A 34 -5.71 34.71 -33.25
C PRO A 34 -6.11 33.42 -32.51
N GLU A 35 -6.44 32.39 -33.24
CA GLU A 35 -6.69 31.06 -32.74
C GLU A 35 -5.37 30.56 -32.13
N ALA A 36 -5.37 30.28 -30.83
CA ALA A 36 -4.22 29.70 -30.16
C ALA A 36 -3.89 28.33 -30.78
N PRO A 37 -2.62 27.98 -31.02
CA PRO A 37 -2.28 26.69 -31.57
C PRO A 37 -2.80 25.60 -30.64
N ALA A 38 -3.55 24.61 -31.21
CA ALA A 38 -4.02 23.46 -30.49
C ALA A 38 -2.84 22.80 -29.77
N ALA A 39 -2.93 22.72 -28.44
CA ALA A 39 -1.94 22.06 -27.61
C ALA A 39 -1.74 20.63 -28.13
N ALA A 40 -0.56 20.32 -28.64
CA ALA A 40 -0.19 18.99 -29.06
C ALA A 40 -0.35 18.05 -27.84
N LYS A 41 -1.11 16.94 -28.02
CA LYS A 41 -1.20 15.87 -27.03
C LYS A 41 0.23 15.47 -26.64
N PRO A 42 0.54 15.34 -25.31
CA PRO A 42 1.86 14.87 -24.89
C PRO A 42 2.13 13.53 -25.57
N ALA A 43 3.20 13.46 -26.33
CA ALA A 43 3.65 12.21 -26.92
C ALA A 43 3.88 11.21 -25.76
N THR A 44 3.20 10.08 -25.80
CA THR A 44 3.42 8.96 -24.86
C THR A 44 4.88 8.57 -24.99
N ALA A 45 5.64 8.70 -23.90
CA ALA A 45 7.03 8.27 -23.87
C ALA A 45 7.10 6.78 -24.30
N PRO A 46 8.05 6.40 -25.15
CA PRO A 46 8.17 5.04 -25.62
C PRO A 46 8.33 4.10 -24.41
N LYS A 47 7.53 3.02 -24.38
CA LYS A 47 7.65 1.97 -23.36
C LYS A 47 9.10 1.45 -23.38
N PRO A 48 9.79 1.34 -22.24
CA PRO A 48 11.17 0.84 -22.21
C PRO A 48 11.25 -0.52 -22.92
N ALA A 49 12.30 -0.73 -23.71
CA ALA A 49 12.51 -2.00 -24.40
C ALA A 49 12.62 -3.13 -23.38
N VAL A 50 11.91 -4.23 -23.61
CA VAL A 50 11.99 -5.43 -22.78
C VAL A 50 13.36 -6.07 -23.01
N VAL A 51 14.14 -6.22 -21.91
CA VAL A 51 15.42 -6.92 -21.93
C VAL A 51 15.16 -8.37 -21.51
N PRO A 52 15.42 -9.36 -22.35
CA PRO A 52 15.23 -10.77 -22.01
C PRO A 52 16.23 -11.23 -20.94
N PRO A 53 15.98 -12.37 -20.26
CA PRO A 53 16.95 -13.01 -19.36
C PRO A 53 18.30 -13.28 -20.04
N LYS A 54 19.39 -13.02 -19.29
CA LYS A 54 20.75 -13.31 -19.75
C LYS A 54 20.98 -14.81 -19.97
N SER A 55 21.69 -15.15 -21.05
CA SER A 55 22.10 -16.52 -21.35
C SER A 55 23.53 -16.81 -20.87
N PHE A 56 23.77 -18.04 -20.37
CA PHE A 56 25.01 -18.52 -19.77
C PHE A 56 25.50 -19.80 -20.47
N ALA A 57 26.75 -20.15 -20.30
CA ALA A 57 27.30 -21.38 -20.89
C ALA A 57 26.82 -22.64 -20.14
N SER A 58 26.56 -22.52 -18.81
CA SER A 58 26.05 -23.63 -18.01
C SER A 58 25.01 -23.17 -16.97
N ALA A 59 24.28 -24.12 -16.38
CA ALA A 59 23.37 -23.87 -15.28
C ALA A 59 24.12 -23.42 -14.01
N GLU A 60 25.33 -23.92 -13.80
CA GLU A 60 26.22 -23.54 -12.71
C GLU A 60 26.65 -22.08 -12.83
N GLU A 61 27.10 -21.65 -14.03
CA GLU A 61 27.44 -20.24 -14.29
C GLU A 61 26.28 -19.32 -14.04
N ALA A 62 25.09 -19.69 -14.50
CA ALA A 62 23.86 -18.90 -14.26
C ALA A 62 23.55 -18.77 -12.75
N THR A 63 23.67 -19.89 -12.02
CA THR A 63 23.43 -19.93 -10.57
C THR A 63 24.45 -19.06 -9.82
N GLN A 64 25.74 -19.17 -10.17
CA GLN A 64 26.80 -18.35 -9.56
C GLN A 64 26.56 -16.84 -9.81
N ALA A 65 26.14 -16.48 -11.03
CA ALA A 65 25.81 -15.09 -11.37
C ALA A 65 24.63 -14.57 -10.53
N LEU A 66 23.57 -15.37 -10.36
CA LEU A 66 22.42 -15.03 -9.52
C LEU A 66 22.85 -14.81 -8.07
N VAL A 67 23.60 -15.74 -7.49
CA VAL A 67 24.06 -15.68 -6.10
C VAL A 67 24.99 -14.48 -5.89
N ALA A 68 25.89 -14.19 -6.81
CA ALA A 68 26.76 -13.03 -6.75
C ALA A 68 25.96 -11.70 -6.74
N ALA A 69 24.96 -11.59 -7.62
CA ALA A 69 24.08 -10.42 -7.68
C ALA A 69 23.21 -10.28 -6.40
N LEU A 70 22.72 -11.41 -5.83
CA LEU A 70 21.98 -11.40 -4.56
C LEU A 70 22.87 -10.96 -3.39
N ARG A 71 24.11 -11.44 -3.30
CA ARG A 71 25.08 -11.03 -2.26
C ARG A 71 25.42 -9.54 -2.35
N ALA A 72 25.60 -9.03 -3.57
CA ALA A 72 25.86 -7.61 -3.80
C ALA A 72 24.62 -6.73 -3.57
N GLY A 73 23.41 -7.31 -3.50
CA GLY A 73 22.15 -6.56 -3.48
C GLY A 73 21.92 -5.75 -4.77
N ASP A 74 22.56 -6.17 -5.87
CA ASP A 74 22.52 -5.46 -7.15
C ASP A 74 21.24 -5.78 -7.93
N THR A 75 20.24 -4.96 -7.72
CA THR A 75 18.93 -5.04 -8.41
C THR A 75 19.09 -4.97 -9.94
N LYS A 76 20.04 -4.18 -10.45
CA LYS A 76 20.27 -4.06 -11.90
C LYS A 76 20.83 -5.34 -12.48
N ALA A 77 21.81 -5.95 -11.80
CA ALA A 77 22.36 -7.24 -12.20
C ALA A 77 21.30 -8.34 -12.15
N LEU A 78 20.46 -8.37 -11.09
CA LEU A 78 19.35 -9.33 -10.98
C LEU A 78 18.35 -9.18 -12.12
N LEU A 79 17.97 -7.95 -12.50
CA LEU A 79 17.11 -7.70 -13.65
C LEU A 79 17.77 -8.08 -14.99
N GLY A 80 19.08 -7.95 -15.10
CA GLY A 80 19.84 -8.45 -16.27
C GLY A 80 19.79 -9.97 -16.37
N ILE A 81 19.93 -10.67 -15.24
CA ILE A 81 19.91 -12.14 -15.17
C ILE A 81 18.50 -12.69 -15.44
N LEU A 82 17.48 -12.11 -14.79
CA LEU A 82 16.10 -12.60 -14.82
C LEU A 82 15.22 -11.92 -15.89
N GLY A 83 15.73 -10.92 -16.61
CA GLY A 83 14.98 -10.09 -17.54
C GLY A 83 14.28 -8.90 -16.87
N SER A 84 14.09 -7.82 -17.63
CA SER A 84 13.56 -6.54 -17.12
C SER A 84 12.13 -6.63 -16.58
N GLU A 85 11.33 -7.60 -17.02
CA GLU A 85 9.96 -7.83 -16.56
C GLU A 85 9.88 -8.49 -15.18
N SER A 86 11.03 -8.98 -14.66
CA SER A 86 11.12 -9.60 -13.33
C SER A 86 11.20 -8.59 -12.17
N ARG A 87 10.95 -7.30 -12.42
CA ARG A 87 11.04 -6.25 -11.38
C ARG A 87 10.21 -6.57 -10.13
N ALA A 88 8.97 -7.04 -10.29
CA ALA A 88 8.09 -7.40 -9.17
C ALA A 88 8.63 -8.61 -8.36
N LEU A 89 9.42 -9.49 -8.97
CA LEU A 89 10.08 -10.61 -8.28
C LEU A 89 11.26 -10.12 -7.44
N VAL A 90 12.03 -9.17 -7.98
CA VAL A 90 13.28 -8.67 -7.40
C VAL A 90 13.05 -7.62 -6.32
N SER A 91 11.98 -6.81 -6.44
CA SER A 91 11.66 -5.74 -5.50
C SER A 91 10.16 -5.65 -5.23
N SER A 92 9.80 -5.66 -3.95
CA SER A 92 8.43 -5.50 -3.47
C SER A 92 8.06 -4.05 -3.15
N GLY A 93 9.06 -3.13 -3.15
CA GLY A 93 8.90 -1.77 -2.67
C GLY A 93 9.13 -1.63 -1.16
N ASP A 94 9.39 -2.73 -0.44
CA ASP A 94 9.87 -2.76 0.94
C ASP A 94 11.31 -3.27 0.95
N ALA A 95 12.26 -2.34 1.01
CA ALA A 95 13.70 -2.66 0.91
C ALA A 95 14.19 -3.54 2.08
N VAL A 96 13.56 -3.44 3.24
CA VAL A 96 13.90 -4.25 4.43
C VAL A 96 13.46 -5.69 4.23
N ALA A 97 12.19 -5.90 3.84
CA ALA A 97 11.67 -7.23 3.56
C ALA A 97 12.38 -7.88 2.36
N ASP A 98 12.74 -7.10 1.34
CA ASP A 98 13.51 -7.57 0.19
C ASP A 98 14.92 -8.02 0.60
N LYS A 99 15.59 -7.27 1.49
CA LYS A 99 16.90 -7.64 2.04
C LYS A 99 16.83 -8.92 2.86
N GLN A 100 15.88 -9.03 3.79
CA GLN A 100 15.70 -10.22 4.62
C GLN A 100 15.43 -11.48 3.78
N SER A 101 14.59 -11.35 2.74
CA SER A 101 14.30 -12.46 1.84
C SER A 101 15.57 -12.94 1.09
N ARG A 102 16.43 -12.01 0.66
CA ARG A 102 17.73 -12.34 0.04
C ARG A 102 18.67 -13.03 1.03
N GLU A 103 18.78 -12.50 2.26
CA GLU A 103 19.63 -13.07 3.30
C GLU A 103 19.18 -14.49 3.69
N LYS A 104 17.86 -14.71 3.83
CA LYS A 104 17.31 -16.05 4.08
C LYS A 104 17.65 -17.03 2.95
N PHE A 105 17.48 -16.63 1.68
CA PHE A 105 17.85 -17.44 0.54
C PHE A 105 19.36 -17.76 0.52
N LEU A 106 20.21 -16.75 0.73
CA LEU A 106 21.68 -16.94 0.73
C LEU A 106 22.12 -17.85 1.87
N SER A 107 21.55 -17.72 3.06
CA SER A 107 21.83 -18.63 4.18
C SER A 107 21.47 -20.08 3.86
N ALA A 108 20.31 -20.30 3.22
CA ALA A 108 19.91 -21.63 2.77
C ALA A 108 20.86 -22.17 1.67
N TYR A 109 21.21 -21.34 0.70
CA TYR A 109 22.15 -21.69 -0.38
C TYR A 109 23.54 -22.06 0.16
N ASP A 110 24.05 -21.29 1.13
CA ASP A 110 25.36 -21.53 1.74
C ASP A 110 25.38 -22.79 2.61
N GLY A 111 24.23 -23.16 3.22
CA GLY A 111 24.08 -24.40 3.97
C GLY A 111 24.12 -25.65 3.09
N ALA A 112 23.35 -25.64 2.02
CA ALA A 112 23.34 -26.71 1.01
C ALA A 112 22.76 -26.18 -0.30
N ASN A 113 23.33 -26.61 -1.42
CA ASN A 113 22.78 -26.31 -2.75
C ASN A 113 23.12 -27.43 -3.75
N LYS A 114 22.19 -27.68 -4.66
CA LYS A 114 22.41 -28.62 -5.77
C LYS A 114 21.51 -28.26 -6.95
N LEU A 115 21.96 -28.60 -8.13
CA LEU A 115 21.17 -28.51 -9.36
C LEU A 115 20.58 -29.89 -9.66
N VAL A 116 19.25 -29.94 -9.77
CA VAL A 116 18.50 -31.16 -10.02
C VAL A 116 17.63 -30.97 -11.26
N GLY A 117 17.86 -31.77 -12.28
CA GLY A 117 17.13 -31.62 -13.52
C GLY A 117 17.20 -32.78 -14.45
N ARG A 118 16.39 -32.74 -15.49
CA ARG A 118 16.38 -33.70 -16.59
C ARG A 118 16.28 -32.96 -17.93
N GLY A 119 17.17 -33.34 -18.87
CA GLY A 119 17.13 -32.80 -20.23
C GLY A 119 17.43 -31.30 -20.29
N ASN A 120 16.47 -30.53 -20.75
CA ASN A 120 16.61 -29.09 -20.97
C ASN A 120 16.10 -28.20 -19.79
N ARG A 121 15.84 -28.80 -18.63
CA ARG A 121 15.34 -28.09 -17.46
C ARG A 121 16.05 -28.54 -16.18
N THR A 122 16.41 -27.57 -15.34
CA THR A 122 17.09 -27.79 -14.07
C THR A 122 16.54 -26.82 -13.02
N ALA A 123 16.28 -27.34 -11.83
CA ALA A 123 15.93 -26.54 -10.66
C ALA A 123 17.12 -26.43 -9.71
N LEU A 124 17.35 -25.24 -9.15
CA LEU A 124 18.26 -25.06 -8.03
C LEU A 124 17.50 -25.45 -6.74
N GLN A 125 18.01 -26.43 -6.00
CA GLN A 125 17.55 -26.76 -4.65
C GLN A 125 18.51 -26.16 -3.63
N VAL A 126 17.97 -25.60 -2.54
CA VAL A 126 18.75 -24.96 -1.48
C VAL A 126 18.26 -25.38 -0.10
N GLY A 127 19.16 -25.32 0.89
CA GLY A 127 18.89 -25.74 2.24
C GLY A 127 18.88 -27.25 2.45
N ASN A 128 18.87 -27.67 3.71
CA ASN A 128 18.87 -29.08 4.09
C ASN A 128 17.56 -29.80 3.73
N ASP A 129 16.48 -29.04 3.53
CA ASP A 129 15.15 -29.54 3.15
C ASP A 129 14.97 -29.64 1.64
N ASP A 130 16.06 -29.43 0.87
CA ASP A 130 16.04 -29.49 -0.60
C ASP A 130 15.00 -28.55 -1.25
N TRP A 131 14.76 -27.38 -0.65
CA TRP A 131 13.75 -26.44 -1.14
C TRP A 131 14.03 -25.99 -2.58
N PRO A 132 13.12 -26.26 -3.52
CA PRO A 132 13.33 -25.90 -4.92
C PRO A 132 13.13 -24.38 -5.11
N PHE A 133 14.16 -23.72 -5.66
CA PHE A 133 14.01 -22.33 -6.10
C PHE A 133 12.97 -22.25 -7.22
N PRO A 134 11.91 -21.43 -7.10
CA PRO A 134 10.75 -21.47 -7.99
C PRO A 134 11.05 -21.09 -9.44
N ILE A 135 12.16 -20.38 -9.71
CA ILE A 135 12.55 -19.98 -11.06
C ILE A 135 13.52 -21.03 -11.62
N PRO A 136 13.05 -21.92 -12.53
CA PRO A 136 13.91 -22.94 -13.09
C PRO A 136 14.91 -22.36 -14.10
N LEU A 137 15.98 -23.11 -14.32
CA LEU A 137 16.90 -22.93 -15.42
C LEU A 137 16.43 -23.75 -16.62
N VAL A 138 16.41 -23.15 -17.78
CA VAL A 138 16.04 -23.81 -19.04
C VAL A 138 17.18 -23.70 -20.05
N LYS A 139 17.41 -24.79 -20.79
CA LYS A 139 18.37 -24.83 -21.88
C LYS A 139 17.70 -24.39 -23.19
N ASP A 140 18.28 -23.40 -23.83
CA ASP A 140 17.84 -22.85 -25.11
C ASP A 140 19.03 -22.97 -26.10
N GLY A 141 18.93 -23.91 -27.00
CA GLY A 141 20.08 -24.35 -27.80
C GLY A 141 21.20 -24.91 -26.90
N GLU A 142 22.40 -24.32 -27.00
CA GLU A 142 23.56 -24.71 -26.18
C GLU A 142 23.71 -23.85 -24.91
N ARG A 143 22.80 -22.91 -24.65
CA ARG A 143 22.92 -21.97 -23.55
C ARG A 143 21.81 -22.16 -22.51
N TRP A 144 22.08 -21.72 -21.28
CA TRP A 144 21.17 -21.78 -20.16
C TRP A 144 20.69 -20.38 -19.78
N ARG A 145 19.42 -20.26 -19.39
CA ARG A 145 18.84 -19.04 -18.82
C ARG A 145 17.82 -19.38 -17.75
N PHE A 146 17.58 -18.44 -16.84
CA PHE A 146 16.42 -18.53 -15.94
C PHE A 146 15.12 -18.31 -16.72
N ASP A 147 14.05 -19.00 -16.28
CA ASP A 147 12.68 -18.83 -16.78
C ASP A 147 11.78 -18.25 -15.68
N PRO A 148 11.77 -16.91 -15.48
CA PRO A 148 11.06 -16.26 -14.39
C PRO A 148 9.55 -16.38 -14.49
N GLU A 149 9.00 -16.60 -15.68
CA GLU A 149 7.54 -16.71 -15.85
C GLU A 149 6.97 -17.91 -15.08
N GLN A 150 7.70 -19.00 -15.02
CA GLN A 150 7.26 -20.21 -14.35
C GLN A 150 7.23 -20.10 -12.82
N GLY A 151 8.07 -19.27 -12.22
CA GLY A 151 8.12 -19.07 -10.77
C GLY A 151 7.38 -17.82 -10.30
N ARG A 152 6.91 -17.00 -11.23
CA ARG A 152 6.32 -15.69 -10.92
C ARG A 152 5.13 -15.78 -9.96
N GLU A 153 4.15 -16.58 -10.31
CA GLU A 153 2.91 -16.71 -9.53
C GLU A 153 3.19 -17.23 -8.13
N GLU A 154 4.03 -18.26 -8.00
CA GLU A 154 4.38 -18.84 -6.71
C GLU A 154 5.10 -17.85 -5.79
N ILE A 155 6.12 -17.16 -6.30
CA ILE A 155 6.89 -16.18 -5.52
C ILE A 155 5.99 -15.04 -5.06
N LEU A 156 5.16 -14.50 -5.96
CA LEU A 156 4.27 -13.39 -5.65
C LEU A 156 3.16 -13.83 -4.69
N ALA A 157 2.53 -14.98 -4.91
CA ALA A 157 1.46 -15.49 -4.04
C ALA A 157 1.96 -15.70 -2.60
N ARG A 158 3.12 -16.34 -2.42
CA ARG A 158 3.73 -16.53 -1.08
C ARG A 158 4.09 -15.21 -0.40
N ARG A 159 4.65 -14.25 -1.15
CA ARG A 159 4.99 -12.93 -0.61
C ARG A 159 3.75 -12.15 -0.22
N ILE A 160 2.78 -12.06 -1.13
CA ILE A 160 1.53 -11.34 -0.94
C ILE A 160 0.77 -11.91 0.25
N GLY A 161 0.55 -13.23 0.27
CA GLY A 161 -0.18 -13.88 1.37
C GLY A 161 0.44 -13.60 2.73
N ARG A 162 1.76 -13.75 2.87
CA ARG A 162 2.47 -13.44 4.12
C ARG A 162 2.33 -11.97 4.52
N ASN A 163 2.49 -11.05 3.58
CA ASN A 163 2.40 -9.61 3.84
C ASN A 163 0.98 -9.21 4.23
N GLU A 164 -0.04 -9.80 3.61
CA GLU A 164 -1.45 -9.56 3.92
C GLU A 164 -1.80 -10.06 5.32
N LEU A 165 -1.33 -11.25 5.72
CA LEU A 165 -1.50 -11.75 7.08
C LEU A 165 -0.86 -10.82 8.13
N TYR A 166 0.38 -10.41 7.94
CA TYR A 166 1.03 -9.42 8.82
C TYR A 166 0.30 -8.09 8.86
N THR A 167 -0.33 -7.69 7.75
CA THR A 167 -1.11 -6.45 7.69
C THR A 167 -2.39 -6.56 8.51
N ILE A 168 -3.08 -7.69 8.45
CA ILE A 168 -4.26 -7.96 9.30
C ILE A 168 -3.87 -7.90 10.78
N GLU A 169 -2.77 -8.56 11.18
CA GLU A 169 -2.25 -8.49 12.55
C GLU A 169 -1.90 -7.05 12.97
N THR A 170 -1.28 -6.27 12.06
CA THR A 170 -0.96 -4.86 12.31
C THR A 170 -2.21 -4.00 12.48
N CYS A 171 -3.27 -4.26 11.70
CA CYS A 171 -4.57 -3.60 11.86
C CYS A 171 -5.18 -3.87 13.24
N LEU A 172 -5.12 -5.11 13.72
CA LEU A 172 -5.61 -5.48 15.05
C LEU A 172 -4.75 -4.86 16.16
N ALA A 173 -3.43 -4.90 16.03
CA ALA A 173 -2.51 -4.24 16.97
C ALA A 173 -2.74 -2.72 17.04
N TYR A 174 -3.13 -2.09 15.92
CA TYR A 174 -3.52 -0.67 15.93
C TYR A 174 -4.81 -0.44 16.74
N VAL A 175 -5.80 -1.33 16.63
CA VAL A 175 -7.04 -1.23 17.41
C VAL A 175 -6.73 -1.31 18.91
N ASP A 176 -5.90 -2.26 19.31
CA ASP A 176 -5.52 -2.42 20.72
C ASP A 176 -4.71 -1.23 21.22
N ALA A 177 -3.79 -0.72 20.41
CA ALA A 177 -3.01 0.47 20.74
C ALA A 177 -3.87 1.72 20.91
N GLN A 178 -4.93 1.89 20.12
CA GLN A 178 -5.87 2.99 20.26
C GLN A 178 -6.71 2.86 21.54
N ARG A 179 -7.12 1.66 21.90
CA ARG A 179 -7.84 1.39 23.15
C ARG A 179 -6.96 1.66 24.36
N ASP A 180 -5.70 1.22 24.32
CA ASP A 180 -4.71 1.52 25.36
C ASP A 180 -4.46 3.04 25.47
N TYR A 181 -4.27 3.73 24.35
CA TYR A 181 -4.11 5.18 24.33
C TYR A 181 -5.29 5.90 25.00
N TYR A 182 -6.52 5.51 24.68
CA TYR A 182 -7.77 6.08 25.22
C TYR A 182 -7.96 5.78 26.72
N SER A 183 -7.31 4.74 27.27
CA SER A 183 -7.48 4.35 28.69
C SER A 183 -7.04 5.44 29.66
N GLU A 184 -6.18 6.37 29.24
CA GLU A 184 -5.63 7.45 30.04
C GLU A 184 -5.87 8.82 29.36
N ASP A 185 -6.02 9.86 30.18
CA ASP A 185 -5.95 11.24 29.75
C ASP A 185 -4.49 11.64 29.53
N ARG A 186 -4.02 11.60 28.27
CA ARG A 186 -2.60 11.76 27.90
C ARG A 186 -2.10 13.21 27.93
N ASN A 187 -3.00 14.18 27.95
CA ASN A 187 -2.68 15.60 27.94
C ASN A 187 -3.15 16.37 29.20
N ALA A 188 -3.73 15.65 30.18
CA ALA A 188 -4.20 16.16 31.47
C ALA A 188 -5.25 17.29 31.35
N ASP A 189 -6.12 17.23 30.35
CA ASP A 189 -7.17 18.21 30.16
C ASP A 189 -8.58 17.73 30.57
N GLY A 190 -8.67 16.54 31.17
CA GLY A 190 -9.89 15.93 31.66
C GLY A 190 -10.69 15.16 30.61
N ILE A 191 -10.19 15.02 29.38
CA ILE A 191 -10.87 14.33 28.28
C ILE A 191 -9.98 13.20 27.73
N ARG A 192 -10.51 11.98 27.69
CA ARG A 192 -9.88 10.87 27.01
C ARG A 192 -10.15 10.96 25.51
N GLU A 193 -9.13 10.73 24.70
CA GLU A 193 -9.21 10.77 23.25
C GLU A 193 -8.35 9.69 22.61
N TYR A 194 -8.63 9.36 21.35
CA TYR A 194 -7.81 8.47 20.53
C TYR A 194 -6.68 9.26 19.85
N ALA A 195 -5.58 8.58 19.55
CA ALA A 195 -4.46 9.21 18.89
C ALA A 195 -4.73 9.48 17.41
N GLN A 196 -4.41 10.68 16.95
CA GLN A 196 -4.59 11.10 15.55
C GLN A 196 -3.33 10.84 14.69
N GLN A 197 -2.25 10.36 15.29
CA GLN A 197 -0.99 10.08 14.60
C GLN A 197 -0.30 8.84 15.19
N PHE A 198 0.52 8.17 14.36
CA PHE A 198 1.26 7.00 14.82
C PHE A 198 2.40 7.37 15.77
N ALA A 199 3.25 8.29 15.36
CA ALA A 199 4.38 8.73 16.18
C ALA A 199 4.08 10.05 16.86
N SER A 200 4.35 10.14 18.15
CA SER A 200 4.20 11.38 18.92
C SER A 200 5.16 12.46 18.44
N THR A 201 4.74 13.70 18.56
CA THR A 201 5.63 14.86 18.47
C THR A 201 6.74 14.72 19.52
N PRO A 202 8.00 15.05 19.18
CA PRO A 202 9.09 14.97 20.16
C PRO A 202 8.76 15.70 21.48
N GLY A 203 8.90 14.96 22.60
CA GLY A 203 8.59 15.48 23.93
C GLY A 203 7.12 15.46 24.32
N LYS A 204 6.22 14.97 23.46
CA LYS A 204 4.78 14.80 23.73
C LYS A 204 4.38 13.32 23.72
N ARG A 205 3.15 13.07 24.18
CA ARG A 205 2.48 11.76 24.09
C ARG A 205 1.16 11.89 23.30
N ASP A 206 1.22 12.59 22.13
CA ASP A 206 0.11 12.91 21.25
C ASP A 206 -0.05 11.93 20.06
N GLY A 207 0.60 10.78 20.10
CA GLY A 207 0.52 9.69 19.12
C GLY A 207 0.65 8.34 19.79
N LEU A 208 0.50 7.24 19.05
CA LEU A 208 0.53 5.87 19.57
C LEU A 208 1.93 5.38 19.95
N TYR A 209 2.97 6.04 19.47
CA TYR A 209 4.36 5.70 19.78
C TYR A 209 5.16 6.91 20.23
N TRP A 210 5.86 6.74 21.34
CA TRP A 210 6.95 7.60 21.84
C TRP A 210 8.08 6.73 22.40
N PRO A 211 9.33 7.18 22.39
CA PRO A 211 10.43 6.46 23.04
C PRO A 211 10.21 6.41 24.55
N THR A 212 10.37 5.23 25.12
CA THR A 212 10.31 4.99 26.58
C THR A 212 11.69 4.60 27.11
N ARG A 213 11.95 4.85 28.37
CA ARG A 213 13.13 4.34 29.08
C ARG A 213 12.94 2.85 29.41
N PRO A 214 14.03 2.11 29.71
CA PRO A 214 13.94 0.68 30.04
C PRO A 214 13.06 0.35 31.26
N ASP A 215 12.89 1.32 32.15
CA ASP A 215 12.11 1.23 33.42
C ASP A 215 10.66 1.76 33.23
N GLU A 216 10.29 2.26 32.07
CA GLU A 216 8.94 2.75 31.78
C GLU A 216 8.13 1.73 30.97
N PRO A 217 6.80 1.69 31.14
CA PRO A 217 5.92 0.95 30.26
C PRO A 217 6.11 1.38 28.80
N LEU A 218 6.01 0.44 27.86
CA LEU A 218 6.05 0.74 26.45
C LEU A 218 4.86 1.64 26.06
N SER A 219 5.07 2.51 25.07
CA SER A 219 3.96 3.23 24.42
C SER A 219 3.01 2.25 23.71
N PRO A 220 1.75 2.62 23.44
CA PRO A 220 0.72 1.72 22.88
C PRO A 220 1.16 0.91 21.65
N LEU A 221 1.92 1.50 20.72
CA LEU A 221 2.56 0.79 19.61
C LEU A 221 4.02 0.42 19.87
N GLY A 222 4.49 0.51 21.11
CA GLY A 222 5.90 0.29 21.45
C GLY A 222 6.41 -1.08 21.06
N SER A 223 5.67 -2.15 21.35
CA SER A 223 6.01 -3.53 21.00
C SER A 223 6.12 -3.75 19.49
N LEU A 224 5.17 -3.22 18.71
CA LEU A 224 5.19 -3.27 17.23
C LEU A 224 6.42 -2.55 16.67
N VAL A 225 6.71 -1.35 17.18
CA VAL A 225 7.87 -0.56 16.73
C VAL A 225 9.19 -1.21 17.11
N VAL A 226 9.29 -1.82 18.31
CA VAL A 226 10.49 -2.58 18.72
C VAL A 226 10.71 -3.76 17.78
N ARG A 227 9.67 -4.56 17.48
CA ARG A 227 9.73 -5.66 16.52
C ARG A 227 10.16 -5.18 15.15
N ALA A 228 9.48 -4.18 14.58
CA ALA A 228 9.81 -3.62 13.28
C ALA A 228 11.26 -3.09 13.20
N ARG A 229 11.78 -2.49 14.28
CA ARG A 229 13.17 -2.04 14.35
C ARG A 229 14.17 -3.20 14.43
N ALA A 230 13.85 -4.25 15.17
CA ALA A 230 14.65 -5.47 15.21
C ALA A 230 14.74 -6.12 13.83
N GLU A 231 13.68 -6.05 13.05
CA GLU A 231 13.62 -6.47 11.65
C GLU A 231 14.38 -5.52 10.70
N GLY A 232 14.80 -4.33 11.16
CA GLY A 232 15.55 -3.35 10.40
C GLY A 232 14.72 -2.22 9.79
N HIS A 233 13.40 -2.20 10.04
CA HIS A 233 12.54 -1.09 9.61
C HIS A 233 12.88 0.18 10.40
N ARG A 234 13.21 1.25 9.69
CA ARG A 234 13.49 2.56 10.27
C ARG A 234 12.68 3.61 9.53
N ARG A 235 12.28 4.67 10.24
CA ARG A 235 11.63 5.80 9.61
C ARG A 235 12.57 6.39 8.56
N ASP A 236 12.06 6.58 7.35
CA ASP A 236 12.81 7.26 6.30
C ASP A 236 13.13 8.70 6.72
N GLN A 237 14.41 9.05 6.70
CA GLN A 237 14.88 10.39 7.04
C GLN A 237 14.41 11.43 6.03
N SER A 238 14.06 11.03 4.81
CA SER A 238 13.47 11.91 3.79
C SER A 238 12.02 12.30 4.08
N GLY A 239 11.41 11.73 5.16
CA GLY A 239 10.04 12.01 5.57
C GLY A 239 8.95 11.32 4.75
N GLY A 240 9.33 10.45 3.81
CA GLY A 240 8.40 9.63 3.05
C GLY A 240 7.76 8.52 3.90
N PRO A 241 6.61 7.98 3.44
CA PRO A 241 5.99 6.84 4.11
C PRO A 241 6.85 5.59 3.92
N THR A 242 7.26 4.98 5.04
CA THR A 242 8.04 3.74 5.06
C THR A 242 7.10 2.55 5.13
N PRO A 243 7.18 1.60 4.20
CA PRO A 243 6.40 0.37 4.28
C PRO A 243 6.76 -0.47 5.51
N LEU A 244 5.78 -1.13 6.09
CA LEU A 244 5.95 -2.20 7.08
C LEU A 244 5.33 -3.46 6.50
N HIS A 245 6.12 -4.51 6.33
CA HIS A 245 5.73 -5.76 5.65
C HIS A 245 5.06 -5.53 4.29
N GLY A 246 5.62 -4.61 3.49
CA GLY A 246 5.13 -4.30 2.16
C GLY A 246 3.87 -3.42 2.10
N TYR A 247 3.36 -2.93 3.24
CA TYR A 247 2.15 -2.12 3.34
C TYR A 247 2.40 -0.73 3.90
N LEU A 248 1.57 0.21 3.46
CA LEU A 248 1.48 1.58 3.95
C LEU A 248 0.20 1.74 4.76
N TYR A 249 0.26 2.54 5.82
CA TYR A 249 -0.83 2.72 6.78
C TYR A 249 -1.20 4.18 6.93
N ARG A 250 -2.50 4.47 7.07
CA ARG A 250 -3.00 5.83 7.28
C ARG A 250 -4.24 5.84 8.17
N ILE A 251 -4.25 6.71 9.17
CA ILE A 251 -5.39 6.92 10.06
C ILE A 251 -6.49 7.66 9.29
N LEU A 252 -7.74 7.24 9.49
CA LEU A 252 -8.95 7.86 8.98
C LEU A 252 -9.68 8.56 10.13
N THR A 253 -10.32 9.69 9.81
CA THR A 253 -10.89 10.61 10.82
C THR A 253 -12.40 10.64 10.86
N ALA A 254 -13.06 9.80 10.06
CA ALA A 254 -14.51 9.71 9.99
C ALA A 254 -14.94 8.33 9.48
N GLN A 255 -16.24 8.01 9.60
CA GLN A 255 -16.88 6.92 8.89
C GLN A 255 -17.99 7.40 7.98
N GLY A 256 -18.33 6.59 6.98
CA GLY A 256 -19.38 6.88 6.00
C GLY A 256 -20.69 6.15 6.30
N ALA A 257 -21.67 6.38 5.43
CA ALA A 257 -23.04 5.88 5.63
C ALA A 257 -23.16 4.34 5.54
N ASP A 258 -22.27 3.67 4.81
CA ASP A 258 -22.28 2.20 4.68
C ASP A 258 -21.58 1.50 5.86
N ALA A 259 -20.88 2.27 6.71
CA ALA A 259 -20.24 1.72 7.90
C ALA A 259 -21.28 1.35 8.98
N PRO A 260 -21.01 0.33 9.81
CA PRO A 260 -21.83 0.06 10.99
C PRO A 260 -21.96 1.33 11.86
N GLY A 261 -23.19 1.65 12.27
CA GLY A 261 -23.48 2.87 13.04
C GLY A 261 -23.70 4.14 12.21
N GLY A 262 -23.55 4.08 10.87
CA GLY A 262 -23.81 5.19 9.96
C GLY A 262 -22.70 6.24 9.87
N GLU A 263 -23.00 7.36 9.28
CA GLU A 263 -22.02 8.41 8.99
C GLU A 263 -21.81 9.36 10.18
N TYR A 264 -20.54 9.52 10.61
CA TYR A 264 -20.13 10.56 11.57
C TYR A 264 -18.61 10.79 11.56
N ASP A 265 -18.22 11.95 12.11
CA ASP A 265 -16.82 12.31 12.27
C ASP A 265 -16.24 11.73 13.57
N TYR A 266 -15.05 11.13 13.50
CA TYR A 266 -14.32 10.71 14.69
C TYR A 266 -13.65 11.88 15.41
N VAL A 267 -13.33 12.95 14.67
CA VAL A 267 -12.70 14.16 15.21
C VAL A 267 -13.74 15.24 15.43
N VAL A 268 -13.95 15.61 16.69
CA VAL A 268 -14.87 16.66 17.13
C VAL A 268 -14.06 17.76 17.81
N ARG A 269 -14.13 18.99 17.30
CA ARG A 269 -13.39 20.16 17.83
C ARG A 269 -11.88 19.90 17.98
N GLY A 270 -11.29 19.19 16.99
CA GLY A 270 -9.88 18.86 16.96
C GLY A 270 -9.46 17.63 17.80
N ARG A 271 -10.39 16.96 18.49
CA ARG A 271 -10.17 15.78 19.32
C ARG A 271 -10.79 14.54 18.70
N MET A 272 -10.07 13.47 18.67
CA MET A 272 -10.57 12.18 18.18
C MET A 272 -11.28 11.42 19.31
N ILE A 273 -12.56 11.71 19.51
CA ILE A 273 -13.39 11.16 20.59
C ILE A 273 -14.55 10.30 20.11
N GLY A 274 -14.91 10.39 18.81
CA GLY A 274 -16.03 9.63 18.24
C GLY A 274 -15.66 8.21 17.80
N GLY A 275 -14.37 7.86 17.79
CA GLY A 275 -13.86 6.58 17.29
C GLY A 275 -12.56 6.79 16.54
N PHE A 276 -12.11 5.74 15.85
CA PHE A 276 -10.91 5.77 15.02
C PHE A 276 -11.04 4.76 13.89
N ALA A 277 -10.25 4.94 12.83
CA ALA A 277 -10.10 3.92 11.80
C ALA A 277 -8.74 4.00 11.10
N LEU A 278 -8.41 2.94 10.38
CA LEU A 278 -7.17 2.76 9.66
C LEU A 278 -7.46 2.25 8.26
N VAL A 279 -6.71 2.73 7.26
CA VAL A 279 -6.56 2.09 5.96
C VAL A 279 -5.13 1.57 5.81
N ALA A 280 -4.98 0.32 5.41
CA ALA A 280 -3.71 -0.29 5.03
C ALA A 280 -3.77 -0.71 3.56
N PHE A 281 -2.74 -0.38 2.78
CA PHE A 281 -2.70 -0.65 1.35
C PHE A 281 -1.28 -0.98 0.88
N PRO A 282 -1.11 -1.82 -0.16
CA PRO A 282 0.20 -2.26 -0.61
C PRO A 282 1.07 -1.11 -1.11
N ALA A 283 2.35 -1.15 -0.77
CA ALA A 283 3.35 -0.22 -1.29
C ALA A 283 3.48 -0.35 -2.81
N GLN A 284 3.38 -1.59 -3.33
CA GLN A 284 3.32 -1.93 -4.75
C GLN A 284 2.23 -2.97 -5.00
N TYR A 285 1.14 -2.55 -5.65
CA TYR A 285 0.05 -3.44 -6.04
C TYR A 285 0.56 -4.59 -6.92
N GLY A 286 0.13 -5.82 -6.60
CA GLY A 286 0.52 -7.05 -7.29
C GLY A 286 1.97 -7.53 -7.05
N ALA A 287 2.74 -6.81 -6.21
CA ALA A 287 4.10 -7.20 -5.85
C ALA A 287 4.30 -7.32 -4.33
N SER A 288 3.82 -6.36 -3.55
CA SER A 288 3.85 -6.44 -2.08
C SER A 288 2.52 -6.88 -1.47
N GLY A 289 1.41 -6.70 -2.17
CA GLY A 289 0.07 -7.06 -1.77
C GLY A 289 -0.93 -6.77 -2.89
N VAL A 290 -2.13 -7.30 -2.76
CA VAL A 290 -3.30 -7.06 -3.63
C VAL A 290 -4.41 -6.38 -2.83
N MET A 291 -4.74 -6.92 -1.65
CA MET A 291 -5.85 -6.43 -0.85
C MET A 291 -5.53 -5.09 -0.19
N THR A 292 -6.53 -4.23 -0.09
CA THR A 292 -6.56 -3.06 0.78
C THR A 292 -7.40 -3.40 1.99
N PHE A 293 -6.94 -3.04 3.19
CA PHE A 293 -7.62 -3.34 4.43
C PHE A 293 -8.15 -2.06 5.08
N LEU A 294 -9.34 -2.18 5.69
CA LEU A 294 -9.96 -1.16 6.52
C LEU A 294 -10.27 -1.77 7.88
N VAL A 295 -10.01 -1.04 8.96
CA VAL A 295 -10.44 -1.40 10.31
C VAL A 295 -10.86 -0.15 11.05
N ASN A 296 -11.86 -0.27 11.93
CA ASN A 296 -12.28 0.79 12.84
C ASN A 296 -12.28 0.30 14.30
N HIS A 297 -12.82 1.09 15.20
CA HIS A 297 -12.91 0.81 16.64
C HIS A 297 -13.69 -0.47 17.00
N ASP A 298 -14.52 -1.01 16.07
CA ASP A 298 -15.19 -2.31 16.26
C ASP A 298 -14.21 -3.49 16.17
N GLY A 299 -13.03 -3.28 15.56
CA GLY A 299 -12.00 -4.31 15.43
C GLY A 299 -12.27 -5.32 14.31
N VAL A 300 -13.25 -5.07 13.45
CA VAL A 300 -13.50 -5.90 12.26
C VAL A 300 -12.63 -5.41 11.12
N VAL A 301 -11.77 -6.29 10.61
CA VAL A 301 -10.93 -5.99 9.44
C VAL A 301 -11.70 -6.31 8.17
N TYR A 302 -11.86 -5.33 7.29
CA TYR A 302 -12.44 -5.48 5.96
C TYR A 302 -11.35 -5.45 4.91
N GLN A 303 -11.54 -6.19 3.82
CA GLN A 303 -10.60 -6.26 2.70
C GLN A 303 -11.29 -6.09 1.36
N LYS A 304 -10.56 -5.49 0.41
CA LYS A 304 -11.00 -5.32 -0.98
C LYS A 304 -9.82 -5.16 -1.92
N ASP A 305 -9.86 -5.81 -3.07
CA ASP A 305 -8.97 -5.49 -4.18
C ASP A 305 -9.47 -4.21 -4.90
N LEU A 306 -8.67 -3.13 -4.80
CA LEU A 306 -8.95 -1.86 -5.48
C LEU A 306 -8.30 -1.77 -6.87
N GLY A 307 -7.59 -2.82 -7.30
CA GLY A 307 -6.91 -2.92 -8.58
C GLY A 307 -5.65 -2.05 -8.71
N PRO A 308 -5.13 -1.88 -9.93
CA PRO A 308 -3.84 -1.19 -10.16
C PRO A 308 -3.77 0.26 -9.68
N LYS A 309 -4.91 0.90 -9.41
CA LYS A 309 -4.99 2.27 -8.87
C LYS A 309 -5.07 2.34 -7.36
N THR A 310 -4.87 1.21 -6.66
CA THR A 310 -5.00 1.07 -5.19
C THR A 310 -4.34 2.21 -4.43
N ARG A 311 -3.10 2.55 -4.74
CA ARG A 311 -2.36 3.61 -4.03
C ARG A 311 -3.08 4.96 -4.07
N ALA A 312 -3.53 5.38 -5.25
CA ALA A 312 -4.22 6.66 -5.42
C ALA A 312 -5.59 6.65 -4.71
N LEU A 313 -6.36 5.56 -4.84
CA LEU A 313 -7.65 5.40 -4.19
C LEU A 313 -7.53 5.39 -2.67
N ALA A 314 -6.62 4.60 -2.12
CA ALA A 314 -6.39 4.52 -0.68
C ALA A 314 -5.87 5.84 -0.09
N GLN A 315 -5.00 6.57 -0.79
CA GLN A 315 -4.54 7.90 -0.38
C GLN A 315 -5.66 8.96 -0.39
N ALA A 316 -6.64 8.81 -1.27
CA ALA A 316 -7.80 9.71 -1.34
C ALA A 316 -8.89 9.40 -0.30
N MET A 317 -8.90 8.21 0.30
CA MET A 317 -9.88 7.83 1.33
C MET A 317 -9.78 8.74 2.54
N LYS A 318 -10.90 9.30 2.99
CA LYS A 318 -11.01 10.11 4.22
C LYS A 318 -11.84 9.44 5.28
N LYS A 319 -12.70 8.49 4.89
CA LYS A 319 -13.69 7.82 5.74
C LYS A 319 -13.50 6.31 5.70
N PHE A 320 -13.72 5.67 6.83
CA PHE A 320 -14.01 4.25 6.92
C PHE A 320 -15.41 4.01 6.38
N ASN A 321 -15.53 3.38 5.22
CA ASN A 321 -16.83 3.16 4.59
C ASN A 321 -16.85 1.82 3.81
N PRO A 322 -16.87 0.68 4.50
CA PRO A 322 -16.94 -0.62 3.85
C PRO A 322 -18.36 -0.88 3.33
N ASP A 323 -18.61 -0.53 2.07
CA ASP A 323 -19.84 -0.87 1.37
C ASP A 323 -19.96 -2.38 1.07
N GLY A 324 -21.04 -2.82 0.44
CA GLY A 324 -21.31 -4.22 0.13
C GLY A 324 -20.28 -4.90 -0.80
N THR A 325 -19.27 -4.17 -1.30
CA THR A 325 -18.18 -4.70 -2.12
C THR A 325 -16.92 -5.05 -1.29
N TRP A 326 -16.91 -4.72 0.00
CA TRP A 326 -15.88 -5.13 0.94
C TRP A 326 -16.28 -6.43 1.63
N THR A 327 -15.34 -7.32 1.84
CA THR A 327 -15.51 -8.55 2.60
C THR A 327 -14.76 -8.47 3.91
N LYS A 328 -15.21 -9.21 4.93
CA LYS A 328 -14.42 -9.38 6.16
C LYS A 328 -13.19 -10.21 5.84
N ALA A 329 -12.04 -9.81 6.37
CA ALA A 329 -10.83 -10.60 6.27
C ALA A 329 -10.93 -11.82 7.18
N ASP A 330 -10.46 -12.97 6.67
CA ASP A 330 -10.28 -14.14 7.50
C ASP A 330 -9.09 -13.89 8.45
N ILE A 331 -9.37 -13.88 9.74
CA ILE A 331 -8.35 -13.76 10.78
C ILE A 331 -7.90 -15.18 11.10
N PRO A 332 -6.65 -15.56 10.80
CA PRO A 332 -6.15 -16.87 11.25
C PRO A 332 -6.25 -16.95 12.77
N GLU A 333 -6.70 -18.08 13.31
CA GLU A 333 -6.61 -18.32 14.75
C GLU A 333 -5.14 -18.21 15.16
N ILE A 334 -4.83 -17.17 15.93
CA ILE A 334 -3.47 -16.97 16.47
C ILE A 334 -3.27 -18.07 17.52
N GLY A 335 -2.64 -19.17 17.13
CA GLY A 335 -2.37 -20.26 18.09
C GLY A 335 -2.05 -21.63 17.55
N ALA A 336 -2.17 -21.89 16.25
CA ALA A 336 -1.64 -23.13 15.70
C ALA A 336 -0.19 -22.87 15.21
N PRO A 337 0.84 -23.59 15.75
CA PRO A 337 2.12 -23.65 15.08
C PRO A 337 1.86 -24.26 13.71
N THR A 338 2.10 -23.51 12.65
CA THR A 338 2.19 -24.10 11.33
C THR A 338 3.47 -24.94 11.33
N ASP A 339 3.30 -26.25 11.44
CA ASP A 339 4.30 -27.24 11.06
C ASP A 339 4.58 -27.02 9.56
N ASP A 340 5.62 -26.22 9.23
CA ASP A 340 6.27 -26.14 7.93
C ASP A 340 7.75 -25.75 8.10
#